data_3c44993ce811cdf9bb432b923de9b955
#
_entry.id   3c44993ce811cdf9bb432b923de9b955
#
_cell.length_a   1.000
_cell.length_b   1.000
_cell.length_c   1.000
_cell.angle_alpha   90.00
_cell.angle_beta   90.00
_cell.angle_gamma   90.00
#
_symmetry.space_group_name_H-M   'P 1'
#
loop_
_entity.id
_entity.type
_entity.pdbx_description
1 polymer ?
#
loop_
_entity_poly.entity_id
_entity_poly.type
_entity_poly.pdbx_seq_one_letter_code
_entity_poly.pdbx_strand_id
1 'polypeptide(L)'
;MSASDVSIVAFGRPERDDAQSRVLSAAAALGAGTRLVTSGEGEDFSSMDHGSIDWRGALDGAHWFVTSASTAIAGESARFAWGAGMTFGELEGARTVMIADLPEDPSRMAECWGAVIERIRQVHVLFIEPAALGPISQLEGVDKSELMNEIRLRGLVPHVCTLDGQSEALVEHALGSVRAPAGLSSSPHGWLAAFICELPGSGPGQAGVERAVRAAGNANSPPV
;
A
#
# COMPACT_ATOMS: atom_id res chain seq x y z
N MET A 1 -4.12 1.12 -20.46
CA MET A 1 -3.98 2.27 -19.54
C MET A 1 -2.50 2.43 -19.34
N SER A 2 -1.97 3.60 -19.51
CA SER A 2 -0.56 3.94 -19.22
C SER A 2 -0.44 4.35 -17.76
N ALA A 3 0.77 4.32 -17.17
CA ALA A 3 1.00 4.87 -15.83
C ALA A 3 0.56 6.34 -15.74
N SER A 4 0.69 7.11 -16.83
CA SER A 4 0.22 8.50 -16.91
C SER A 4 -1.30 8.68 -16.76
N ASP A 5 -2.08 7.63 -16.90
CA ASP A 5 -3.52 7.66 -16.72
C ASP A 5 -3.94 7.30 -15.28
N VAL A 6 -2.97 6.92 -14.43
CA VAL A 6 -3.22 6.52 -13.04
C VAL A 6 -3.03 7.70 -12.10
N SER A 7 -4.02 7.92 -11.22
CA SER A 7 -3.97 8.92 -10.16
C SER A 7 -3.90 8.25 -8.78
N ILE A 8 -2.94 8.66 -7.97
CA ILE A 8 -2.63 8.08 -6.66
C ILE A 8 -2.64 9.19 -5.62
N VAL A 9 -3.47 9.02 -4.60
CA VAL A 9 -3.49 9.89 -3.42
C VAL A 9 -2.93 9.10 -2.24
N ALA A 10 -2.03 9.68 -1.48
CA ALA A 10 -1.54 9.07 -0.25
C ALA A 10 -1.80 9.95 0.96
N PHE A 11 -1.94 9.32 2.12
CA PHE A 11 -2.01 9.99 3.42
C PHE A 11 -0.79 9.62 4.25
N GLY A 12 -0.01 10.62 4.64
CA GLY A 12 1.23 10.41 5.39
C GLY A 12 1.80 11.70 5.96
N ARG A 13 2.93 11.58 6.66
CA ARG A 13 3.61 12.71 7.28
C ARG A 13 4.25 13.61 6.23
N PRO A 14 4.18 14.95 6.42
CA PRO A 14 4.94 15.87 5.57
C PRO A 14 6.43 15.65 5.80
N GLU A 15 7.25 15.92 4.80
CA GLU A 15 8.72 15.94 4.88
C GLU A 15 9.37 14.65 5.38
N ARG A 16 8.62 13.55 5.47
CA ARG A 16 9.15 12.27 5.92
C ARG A 16 9.28 11.28 4.78
N ASP A 17 10.39 10.55 4.79
CA ASP A 17 10.64 9.43 3.89
C ASP A 17 9.95 8.16 4.45
N ASP A 18 8.61 8.23 4.58
CA ASP A 18 7.78 7.10 4.98
C ASP A 18 7.40 6.20 3.79
N ALA A 19 6.78 5.06 4.07
CA ALA A 19 6.48 4.06 3.06
C ALA A 19 5.60 4.61 1.92
N GLN A 20 4.56 5.38 2.25
CA GLN A 20 3.65 5.93 1.25
C GLN A 20 4.29 7.05 0.44
N SER A 21 5.15 7.88 1.03
CA SER A 21 5.89 8.92 0.30
C SER A 21 6.88 8.32 -0.71
N ARG A 22 7.51 7.20 -0.36
CA ARG A 22 8.37 6.44 -1.28
C ARG A 22 7.56 5.86 -2.44
N VAL A 23 6.37 5.32 -2.16
CA VAL A 23 5.46 4.83 -3.22
C VAL A 23 5.04 5.97 -4.14
N LEU A 24 4.65 7.14 -3.60
CA LEU A 24 4.29 8.31 -4.41
C LEU A 24 5.45 8.78 -5.28
N SER A 25 6.66 8.90 -4.71
CA SER A 25 7.84 9.33 -5.45
C SER A 25 8.17 8.37 -6.60
N ALA A 26 8.10 7.07 -6.35
CA ALA A 26 8.31 6.05 -7.37
C ALA A 26 7.22 6.08 -8.45
N ALA A 27 5.95 6.24 -8.09
CA ALA A 27 4.84 6.35 -9.02
C ALA A 27 4.93 7.60 -9.89
N ALA A 28 5.32 8.75 -9.30
CA ALA A 28 5.57 9.98 -10.05
C ALA A 28 6.69 9.81 -11.08
N ALA A 29 7.76 9.08 -10.73
CA ALA A 29 8.83 8.76 -11.67
C ALA A 29 8.37 7.87 -12.84
N LEU A 30 7.32 7.08 -12.66
CA LEU A 30 6.67 6.30 -13.72
C LEU A 30 5.66 7.11 -14.54
N GLY A 31 5.42 8.37 -14.17
CA GLY A 31 4.50 9.29 -14.85
C GLY A 31 3.08 9.32 -14.29
N ALA A 32 2.78 8.65 -13.18
CA ALA A 32 1.47 8.71 -12.53
C ALA A 32 1.21 10.08 -11.90
N GLY A 33 -0.05 10.51 -11.90
CA GLY A 33 -0.49 11.66 -11.11
C GLY A 33 -0.45 11.33 -9.62
N THR A 34 0.25 12.13 -8.81
CA THR A 34 0.41 11.85 -7.39
C THR A 34 0.05 13.06 -6.52
N ARG A 35 -0.56 12.79 -5.37
CA ARG A 35 -0.92 13.79 -4.36
C ARG A 35 -0.70 13.24 -2.96
N LEU A 36 -0.02 14.00 -2.11
CA LEU A 36 0.09 13.71 -0.67
C LEU A 36 -0.93 14.56 0.10
N VAL A 37 -1.74 13.90 0.92
CA VAL A 37 -2.57 14.51 1.95
C VAL A 37 -1.83 14.37 3.28
N THR A 38 -1.70 15.48 4.01
CA THR A 38 -0.92 15.53 5.24
C THR A 38 -1.48 16.58 6.19
N SER A 39 -0.87 16.78 7.37
CA SER A 39 -1.18 17.88 8.28
C SER A 39 -0.94 19.24 7.61
N GLY A 40 -1.60 20.28 8.13
CA GLY A 40 -1.36 21.66 7.73
C GLY A 40 0.08 22.10 8.00
N GLU A 41 0.49 23.20 7.36
CA GLU A 41 1.84 23.75 7.55
C GLU A 41 2.06 24.14 9.01
N GLY A 42 3.11 23.58 9.61
CA GLY A 42 3.46 23.82 11.02
C GLY A 42 2.63 23.02 12.04
N GLU A 43 1.68 22.20 11.60
CA GLU A 43 0.95 21.30 12.50
C GLU A 43 1.72 20.01 12.78
N ASP A 44 1.66 19.54 14.01
CA ASP A 44 2.13 18.19 14.35
C ASP A 44 1.13 17.16 13.78
N PHE A 45 1.64 16.26 12.94
CA PHE A 45 0.87 15.20 12.30
C PHE A 45 0.08 14.32 13.30
N SER A 46 0.63 14.11 14.50
CA SER A 46 -0.01 13.28 15.53
C SER A 46 -1.28 13.91 16.12
N SER A 47 -1.37 15.23 16.10
CA SER A 47 -2.45 16.04 16.68
C SER A 47 -3.12 17.00 15.69
N MET A 48 -2.94 16.75 14.38
CA MET A 48 -3.50 17.55 13.30
C MET A 48 -5.01 17.75 13.39
N ASP A 49 -5.54 18.81 12.82
CA ASP A 49 -7.00 18.97 12.64
C ASP A 49 -7.50 18.05 11.51
N HIS A 50 -7.78 16.79 11.87
CA HIS A 50 -8.30 15.81 10.92
C HIS A 50 -9.66 16.17 10.31
N GLY A 51 -10.43 17.04 10.98
CA GLY A 51 -11.73 17.51 10.49
C GLY A 51 -11.62 18.53 9.36
N SER A 52 -10.47 19.20 9.21
CA SER A 52 -10.23 20.19 8.16
C SER A 52 -9.85 19.57 6.80
N ILE A 53 -9.57 18.28 6.74
CA ILE A 53 -9.16 17.62 5.48
C ILE A 53 -10.36 17.48 4.55
N ASP A 54 -10.28 18.11 3.38
CA ASP A 54 -11.22 17.90 2.27
C ASP A 54 -10.91 16.58 1.55
N TRP A 55 -11.34 15.47 2.16
CA TRP A 55 -11.15 14.14 1.60
C TRP A 55 -11.81 13.97 0.24
N ARG A 56 -12.98 14.57 0.04
CA ARG A 56 -13.73 14.48 -1.21
C ARG A 56 -12.97 15.12 -2.34
N GLY A 57 -12.53 16.37 -2.16
CA GLY A 57 -11.72 17.06 -3.15
C GLY A 57 -10.31 16.46 -3.30
N ALA A 58 -9.79 15.80 -2.26
CA ALA A 58 -8.49 15.13 -2.34
C ALA A 58 -8.54 13.85 -3.19
N LEU A 59 -9.64 13.09 -3.10
CA LEU A 59 -9.79 11.75 -3.69
C LEU A 59 -10.58 11.75 -5.01
N ASP A 60 -11.08 12.92 -5.45
CA ASP A 60 -11.79 13.05 -6.72
C ASP A 60 -10.93 12.55 -7.89
N GLY A 61 -11.44 11.58 -8.64
CA GLY A 61 -10.74 10.96 -9.76
C GLY A 61 -9.52 10.10 -9.39
N ALA A 62 -9.28 9.83 -8.10
CA ALA A 62 -8.19 8.97 -7.68
C ALA A 62 -8.50 7.49 -8.00
N HIS A 63 -7.51 6.78 -8.55
CA HIS A 63 -7.58 5.33 -8.72
C HIS A 63 -7.21 4.58 -7.44
N TRP A 64 -6.24 5.14 -6.71
CA TRP A 64 -5.68 4.54 -5.51
C TRP A 64 -5.58 5.54 -4.36
N PHE A 65 -5.95 5.08 -3.18
CA PHE A 65 -5.62 5.69 -1.91
C PHE A 65 -4.56 4.85 -1.20
N VAL A 66 -3.38 5.42 -0.95
CA VAL A 66 -2.22 4.71 -0.35
C VAL A 66 -1.99 5.21 1.07
N THR A 67 -1.87 4.29 2.00
CA THR A 67 -1.52 4.59 3.39
C THR A 67 -0.76 3.43 4.02
N SER A 68 -0.19 3.65 5.22
CA SER A 68 0.53 2.61 5.95
C SER A 68 -0.05 2.34 7.34
N ALA A 69 0.29 1.17 7.88
CA ALA A 69 -0.12 0.76 9.22
C ALA A 69 0.50 1.65 10.29
N SER A 70 1.76 2.06 10.13
CA SER A 70 2.44 2.96 11.07
C SER A 70 1.80 4.35 11.12
N THR A 71 1.18 4.80 10.03
CA THR A 71 0.41 6.06 9.99
C THR A 71 -0.80 6.00 10.92
N ALA A 72 -1.49 4.85 10.99
CA ALA A 72 -2.65 4.67 11.86
C ALA A 72 -2.34 4.79 13.35
N ILE A 73 -1.08 4.58 13.74
CA ILE A 73 -0.64 4.64 15.14
C ILE A 73 0.23 5.88 15.44
N ALA A 74 0.34 6.81 14.50
CA ALA A 74 1.14 8.02 14.69
C ALA A 74 0.56 9.00 15.72
N GLY A 75 -0.75 8.90 15.98
CA GLY A 75 -1.48 9.72 16.95
C GLY A 75 -2.99 9.53 16.78
N GLU A 76 -3.78 10.01 17.73
CA GLU A 76 -5.24 9.84 17.71
C GLU A 76 -5.85 10.56 16.51
N SER A 77 -5.50 11.82 16.27
CA SER A 77 -5.97 12.59 15.13
C SER A 77 -5.53 11.98 13.80
N ALA A 78 -4.28 11.53 13.70
CA ALA A 78 -3.78 10.82 12.51
C ALA A 78 -4.58 9.53 12.25
N ARG A 79 -4.96 8.80 13.31
CA ARG A 79 -5.81 7.59 13.18
C ARG A 79 -7.20 7.93 12.67
N PHE A 80 -7.82 9.01 13.15
CA PHE A 80 -9.12 9.46 12.63
C PHE A 80 -9.03 9.89 11.16
N ALA A 81 -8.03 10.69 10.79
CA ALA A 81 -7.77 11.07 9.41
C ALA A 81 -7.53 9.85 8.51
N TRP A 82 -6.71 8.90 8.95
CA TRP A 82 -6.44 7.65 8.27
C TRP A 82 -7.72 6.84 8.00
N GLY A 83 -8.57 6.65 9.01
CA GLY A 83 -9.84 5.96 8.87
C GLY A 83 -10.84 6.70 7.98
N ALA A 84 -10.89 8.04 8.06
CA ALA A 84 -11.70 8.88 7.19
C ALA A 84 -11.24 8.77 5.73
N GLY A 85 -9.92 8.85 5.47
CA GLY A 85 -9.35 8.70 4.13
C GLY A 85 -9.75 7.38 3.46
N MET A 86 -9.71 6.26 4.19
CA MET A 86 -10.16 4.96 3.67
C MET A 86 -11.67 4.95 3.35
N THR A 87 -12.49 5.52 4.23
CA THR A 87 -13.94 5.58 4.03
C THR A 87 -14.31 6.46 2.85
N PHE A 88 -13.72 7.65 2.75
CA PHE A 88 -13.94 8.53 1.62
C PHE A 88 -13.36 7.96 0.32
N GLY A 89 -12.22 7.25 0.39
CA GLY A 89 -11.68 6.52 -0.76
C GLY A 89 -12.71 5.56 -1.35
N GLU A 90 -13.34 4.76 -0.51
CA GLU A 90 -14.41 3.84 -0.94
C GLU A 90 -15.62 4.58 -1.55
N LEU A 91 -16.04 5.71 -0.95
CA LEU A 91 -17.16 6.52 -1.43
C LEU A 91 -16.87 7.20 -2.78
N GLU A 92 -15.67 7.66 -3.00
CA GLU A 92 -15.23 8.30 -4.26
C GLU A 92 -14.71 7.29 -5.31
N GLY A 93 -14.72 5.99 -4.98
CA GLY A 93 -14.32 4.91 -5.89
C GLY A 93 -12.82 4.66 -5.97
N ALA A 94 -12.02 5.31 -5.15
CA ALA A 94 -10.59 5.02 -5.02
C ALA A 94 -10.38 3.70 -4.24
N ARG A 95 -9.50 2.85 -4.76
CA ARG A 95 -9.16 1.57 -4.13
C ARG A 95 -8.06 1.76 -3.11
N THR A 96 -8.20 1.17 -1.92
CA THR A 96 -7.20 1.31 -0.86
C THR A 96 -6.01 0.37 -1.06
N VAL A 97 -4.82 0.94 -1.03
CA VAL A 97 -3.54 0.25 -0.88
C VAL A 97 -3.05 0.46 0.54
N MET A 98 -2.93 -0.62 1.29
CA MET A 98 -2.42 -0.61 2.66
C MET A 98 -1.00 -1.20 2.67
N ILE A 99 -0.07 -0.45 3.26
CA ILE A 99 1.30 -0.93 3.50
C ILE A 99 1.39 -1.36 4.97
N ALA A 100 1.61 -2.65 5.19
CA ALA A 100 1.92 -3.19 6.50
C ALA A 100 3.44 -3.08 6.71
N ASP A 101 3.84 -1.95 7.27
CA ASP A 101 5.22 -1.57 7.60
C ASP A 101 5.56 -1.84 9.07
N LEU A 102 6.83 -1.75 9.40
CA LEU A 102 7.27 -1.80 10.80
C LEU A 102 7.07 -0.43 11.46
N PRO A 103 6.48 -0.38 12.67
CA PRO A 103 6.45 0.84 13.45
C PRO A 103 7.87 1.22 13.93
N GLU A 104 8.11 2.51 14.21
CA GLU A 104 9.37 3.01 14.73
C GLU A 104 9.74 2.36 16.08
N ASP A 105 8.75 2.13 16.92
CA ASP A 105 8.87 1.34 18.14
C ASP A 105 8.35 -0.08 17.88
N PRO A 106 9.24 -1.08 17.78
CA PRO A 106 8.85 -2.46 17.52
C PRO A 106 7.87 -3.06 18.53
N SER A 107 7.82 -2.53 19.77
CA SER A 107 6.88 -3.00 20.78
C SER A 107 5.43 -2.69 20.42
N ARG A 108 5.18 -1.73 19.52
CA ARG A 108 3.86 -1.37 19.02
C ARG A 108 3.41 -2.17 17.79
N MET A 109 4.14 -3.22 17.42
CA MET A 109 3.80 -4.01 16.22
C MET A 109 2.39 -4.61 16.29
N ALA A 110 1.96 -5.07 17.46
CA ALA A 110 0.61 -5.61 17.62
C ALA A 110 -0.48 -4.55 17.44
N GLU A 111 -0.24 -3.31 17.91
CA GLU A 111 -1.14 -2.17 17.70
C GLU A 111 -1.19 -1.77 16.22
N CYS A 112 -0.01 -1.71 15.58
CA CYS A 112 0.14 -1.39 14.16
C CYS A 112 -0.61 -2.40 13.29
N TRP A 113 -0.38 -3.69 13.51
CA TRP A 113 -1.07 -4.75 12.79
C TRP A 113 -2.57 -4.80 13.10
N GLY A 114 -2.97 -4.56 14.35
CA GLY A 114 -4.37 -4.47 14.76
C GLY A 114 -5.15 -3.42 13.98
N ALA A 115 -4.55 -2.26 13.68
CA ALA A 115 -5.16 -1.23 12.86
C ALA A 115 -5.43 -1.72 11.43
N VAL A 116 -4.52 -2.49 10.83
CA VAL A 116 -4.74 -3.11 9.51
C VAL A 116 -5.92 -4.08 9.55
N ILE A 117 -5.96 -4.96 10.56
CA ILE A 117 -7.01 -5.97 10.70
C ILE A 117 -8.38 -5.32 10.91
N GLU A 118 -8.46 -4.22 11.66
CA GLU A 118 -9.71 -3.46 11.88
C GLU A 118 -10.33 -3.00 10.55
N ARG A 119 -9.51 -2.66 9.57
CA ARG A 119 -9.93 -2.11 8.28
C ARG A 119 -9.69 -3.04 7.08
N ILE A 120 -9.33 -4.28 7.33
CA ILE A 120 -8.86 -5.22 6.30
C ILE A 120 -9.83 -5.37 5.11
N ARG A 121 -11.13 -5.26 5.36
CA ARG A 121 -12.16 -5.41 4.32
C ARG A 121 -12.28 -4.22 3.38
N GLN A 122 -11.69 -3.09 3.72
CA GLN A 122 -11.61 -1.90 2.86
C GLN A 122 -10.34 -1.90 2.01
N VAL A 123 -9.45 -2.88 2.24
CA VAL A 123 -8.15 -2.98 1.56
C VAL A 123 -8.28 -3.76 0.27
N HIS A 124 -7.81 -3.18 -0.84
CA HIS A 124 -7.78 -3.82 -2.15
C HIS A 124 -6.41 -4.43 -2.48
N VAL A 125 -5.36 -3.74 -2.05
CA VAL A 125 -3.99 -4.25 -2.12
C VAL A 125 -3.37 -4.11 -0.74
N LEU A 126 -3.03 -5.21 -0.11
CA LEU A 126 -2.23 -5.25 1.11
C LEU A 126 -0.79 -5.58 0.71
N PHE A 127 0.11 -4.64 0.88
CA PHE A 127 1.54 -4.87 0.73
C PHE A 127 2.17 -5.08 2.10
N ILE A 128 2.69 -6.26 2.36
CA ILE A 128 3.43 -6.55 3.59
C ILE A 128 4.91 -6.32 3.30
N GLU A 129 5.51 -5.34 3.96
CA GLU A 129 6.95 -5.14 3.84
C GLU A 129 7.73 -6.40 4.23
N PRO A 130 8.83 -6.74 3.52
CA PRO A 130 9.61 -7.93 3.83
C PRO A 130 10.06 -8.00 5.30
N ALA A 131 10.38 -6.86 5.89
CA ALA A 131 10.78 -6.77 7.30
C ALA A 131 9.61 -7.04 8.27
N ALA A 132 8.37 -6.76 7.88
CA ALA A 132 7.18 -6.94 8.70
C ALA A 132 6.63 -8.39 8.67
N LEU A 133 6.97 -9.19 7.65
CA LEU A 133 6.48 -10.56 7.49
C LEU A 133 6.72 -11.44 8.72
N GLY A 134 7.92 -11.42 9.28
CA GLY A 134 8.26 -12.21 10.46
C GLY A 134 7.45 -11.83 11.70
N PRO A 135 7.47 -10.55 12.11
CA PRO A 135 6.64 -10.06 13.20
C PRO A 135 5.15 -10.34 13.05
N ILE A 136 4.58 -10.14 11.85
CA ILE A 136 3.16 -10.41 11.59
C ILE A 136 2.88 -11.93 11.69
N SER A 137 3.73 -12.76 11.10
CA SER A 137 3.63 -14.25 11.20
C SER A 137 3.59 -14.72 12.66
N GLN A 138 4.41 -14.13 13.52
CA GLN A 138 4.42 -14.43 14.96
C GLN A 138 3.13 -14.00 15.66
N LEU A 139 2.61 -12.81 15.35
CA LEU A 139 1.36 -12.30 15.92
C LEU A 139 0.14 -13.14 15.49
N GLU A 140 0.12 -13.58 14.25
CA GLU A 140 -0.96 -14.40 13.71
C GLU A 140 -0.85 -15.89 14.07
N GLY A 141 0.33 -16.35 14.53
CA GLY A 141 0.59 -17.75 14.81
C GLY A 141 0.55 -18.63 13.55
N VAL A 142 0.89 -18.08 12.40
CA VAL A 142 0.86 -18.73 11.08
C VAL A 142 2.24 -18.70 10.46
N ASP A 143 2.65 -19.77 9.78
CA ASP A 143 3.91 -19.80 9.07
C ASP A 143 3.97 -18.74 7.96
N LYS A 144 5.15 -18.16 7.74
CA LYS A 144 5.36 -17.12 6.73
C LYS A 144 4.90 -17.53 5.32
N SER A 145 5.05 -18.80 4.98
CA SER A 145 4.64 -19.36 3.69
C SER A 145 3.13 -19.40 3.49
N GLU A 146 2.35 -19.44 4.56
CA GLU A 146 0.89 -19.52 4.55
C GLU A 146 0.24 -18.17 4.87
N LEU A 147 0.98 -17.27 5.51
CA LEU A 147 0.48 -16.01 6.06
C LEU A 147 -0.33 -15.18 5.06
N MET A 148 0.21 -14.96 3.86
CA MET A 148 -0.43 -14.11 2.87
C MET A 148 -1.78 -14.68 2.42
N ASN A 149 -1.84 -15.99 2.17
CA ASN A 149 -3.08 -16.66 1.78
C ASN A 149 -4.11 -16.64 2.92
N GLU A 150 -3.69 -16.87 4.16
CA GLU A 150 -4.57 -16.81 5.33
C GLU A 150 -5.17 -15.40 5.52
N ILE A 151 -4.33 -14.36 5.44
CA ILE A 151 -4.79 -12.96 5.51
C ILE A 151 -5.78 -12.66 4.39
N ARG A 152 -5.44 -13.06 3.15
CA ARG A 152 -6.30 -12.88 1.99
C ARG A 152 -7.67 -13.50 2.19
N LEU A 153 -7.72 -14.75 2.65
CA LEU A 153 -8.96 -15.50 2.86
C LEU A 153 -9.83 -14.87 3.96
N ARG A 154 -9.24 -14.55 5.10
CA ARG A 154 -9.97 -13.95 6.24
C ARG A 154 -10.45 -12.54 5.96
N GLY A 155 -9.60 -11.73 5.32
CA GLY A 155 -9.88 -10.33 4.99
C GLY A 155 -10.67 -10.14 3.71
N LEU A 156 -10.77 -11.17 2.85
CA LEU A 156 -11.28 -11.08 1.48
C LEU A 156 -10.52 -10.02 0.65
N VAL A 157 -9.24 -9.82 0.97
CA VAL A 157 -8.38 -8.87 0.28
C VAL A 157 -8.13 -9.34 -1.16
N PRO A 158 -8.42 -8.53 -2.18
CA PRO A 158 -8.19 -8.92 -3.57
C PRO A 158 -6.75 -9.32 -3.89
N HIS A 159 -5.77 -8.58 -3.35
CA HIS A 159 -4.35 -8.83 -3.57
C HIS A 159 -3.58 -8.64 -2.26
N VAL A 160 -2.87 -9.68 -1.82
CA VAL A 160 -1.88 -9.60 -0.74
C VAL A 160 -0.51 -9.85 -1.35
N CYS A 161 0.42 -8.93 -1.20
CA CYS A 161 1.71 -8.98 -1.86
C CYS A 161 2.88 -8.64 -0.93
N THR A 162 4.04 -9.16 -1.28
CA THR A 162 5.32 -8.90 -0.63
C THR A 162 6.46 -9.17 -1.60
N LEU A 163 7.69 -8.84 -1.19
CA LEU A 163 8.90 -9.30 -1.86
C LEU A 163 9.61 -10.36 -1.00
N ASP A 164 10.03 -11.46 -1.61
CA ASP A 164 10.87 -12.47 -0.97
C ASP A 164 12.34 -12.09 -1.19
N GLY A 165 12.98 -11.67 -0.12
CA GLY A 165 14.33 -11.12 -0.20
C GLY A 165 14.36 -9.87 -1.09
N GLN A 166 15.28 -9.86 -2.08
CA GLN A 166 15.44 -8.75 -3.02
C GLN A 166 15.13 -9.12 -4.48
N SER A 167 14.65 -10.33 -4.74
CA SER A 167 14.63 -10.87 -6.08
C SER A 167 13.26 -11.29 -6.61
N GLU A 168 12.32 -11.64 -5.76
CA GLU A 168 11.06 -12.21 -6.18
C GLU A 168 9.86 -11.50 -5.56
N ALA A 169 8.88 -11.17 -6.39
CA ALA A 169 7.60 -10.66 -5.95
C ALA A 169 6.61 -11.81 -5.78
N LEU A 170 5.89 -11.81 -4.67
CA LEU A 170 4.84 -12.77 -4.33
C LEU A 170 3.52 -12.03 -4.25
N VAL A 171 2.51 -12.52 -4.96
CA VAL A 171 1.15 -11.97 -4.93
C VAL A 171 0.15 -13.09 -4.77
N GLU A 172 -0.57 -13.09 -3.65
CA GLU A 172 -1.74 -13.93 -3.44
C GLU A 172 -3.00 -13.19 -3.88
N HIS A 173 -3.85 -13.80 -4.70
CA HIS A 173 -5.09 -13.20 -5.18
C HIS A 173 -6.22 -14.23 -5.26
N ALA A 174 -7.45 -13.77 -5.56
CA ALA A 174 -8.65 -14.61 -5.48
C ALA A 174 -8.61 -15.88 -6.40
N LEU A 175 -7.78 -15.86 -7.45
CA LEU A 175 -7.68 -16.95 -8.42
C LEU A 175 -6.39 -17.78 -8.28
N GLY A 176 -5.57 -17.53 -7.27
CA GLY A 176 -4.33 -18.25 -7.04
C GLY A 176 -3.19 -17.36 -6.57
N SER A 177 -1.96 -17.77 -6.86
CA SER A 177 -0.74 -17.03 -6.52
C SER A 177 0.13 -16.79 -7.75
N VAL A 178 0.88 -15.69 -7.72
CA VAL A 178 1.87 -15.33 -8.74
C VAL A 178 3.22 -15.12 -8.07
N ARG A 179 4.27 -15.68 -8.68
CA ARG A 179 5.67 -15.41 -8.35
C ARG A 179 6.37 -14.94 -9.60
N ALA A 180 7.11 -13.84 -9.51
CA ALA A 180 7.89 -13.33 -10.62
C ALA A 180 9.08 -12.48 -10.13
N PRO A 181 10.14 -12.32 -10.93
CA PRO A 181 11.25 -11.43 -10.57
C PRO A 181 10.76 -10.01 -10.24
N ALA A 182 11.27 -9.44 -9.16
CA ALA A 182 10.93 -8.09 -8.72
C ALA A 182 11.79 -7.00 -9.38
N GLY A 183 12.82 -7.38 -10.15
CA GLY A 183 13.82 -6.49 -10.74
C GLY A 183 15.06 -6.34 -9.86
N LEU A 184 16.21 -6.09 -10.49
CA LEU A 184 17.53 -6.13 -9.82
C LEU A 184 17.81 -4.91 -8.93
N SER A 185 17.09 -3.80 -9.10
CA SER A 185 17.29 -2.55 -8.33
C SER A 185 16.07 -2.18 -7.50
N SER A 186 15.19 -3.13 -7.21
CA SER A 186 13.90 -2.85 -6.65
C SER A 186 13.94 -2.49 -5.17
N SER A 187 13.58 -1.24 -4.88
CA SER A 187 13.04 -0.95 -3.57
C SER A 187 11.64 -1.59 -3.48
N PRO A 188 11.24 -2.14 -2.33
CA PRO A 188 9.89 -2.68 -2.15
C PRO A 188 8.79 -1.70 -2.55
N HIS A 189 8.95 -0.43 -2.22
CA HIS A 189 8.01 0.64 -2.53
C HIS A 189 8.00 0.99 -4.03
N GLY A 190 9.15 0.91 -4.72
CA GLY A 190 9.24 1.09 -6.17
C GLY A 190 8.49 -0.02 -6.92
N TRP A 191 8.64 -1.26 -6.47
CA TRP A 191 7.88 -2.38 -7.02
C TRP A 191 6.37 -2.21 -6.79
N LEU A 192 5.95 -1.85 -5.57
CA LEU A 192 4.55 -1.59 -5.26
C LEU A 192 3.97 -0.48 -6.13
N ALA A 193 4.69 0.63 -6.29
CA ALA A 193 4.28 1.74 -7.15
C ALA A 193 4.05 1.27 -8.59
N ALA A 194 4.99 0.52 -9.16
CA ALA A 194 4.86 -0.03 -10.50
C ALA A 194 3.67 -1.02 -10.59
N PHE A 195 3.49 -1.89 -9.60
CA PHE A 195 2.38 -2.84 -9.59
C PHE A 195 1.01 -2.14 -9.60
N ILE A 196 0.80 -1.13 -8.75
CA ILE A 196 -0.49 -0.40 -8.71
C ILE A 196 -0.70 0.51 -9.93
N CYS A 197 0.35 0.96 -10.60
CA CYS A 197 0.25 1.65 -11.88
C CYS A 197 -0.17 0.71 -13.02
N GLU A 198 0.33 -0.52 -13.03
CA GLU A 198 0.05 -1.50 -14.08
C GLU A 198 -1.29 -2.23 -13.90
N LEU A 199 -1.69 -2.48 -12.66
CA LEU A 199 -2.84 -3.33 -12.32
C LEU A 199 -4.15 -2.89 -12.99
N PRO A 200 -4.53 -1.59 -13.06
CA PRO A 200 -5.76 -1.16 -13.69
C PRO A 200 -5.83 -1.44 -15.20
N GLY A 201 -4.68 -1.41 -15.88
CA GLY A 201 -4.57 -1.62 -17.34
C GLY A 201 -4.32 -3.06 -17.74
N SER A 202 -3.98 -3.95 -16.81
CA SER A 202 -3.54 -5.32 -17.11
C SER A 202 -4.68 -6.28 -17.48
N GLY A 203 -5.93 -5.85 -17.35
CA GLY A 203 -7.10 -6.65 -17.67
C GLY A 203 -7.50 -7.61 -16.54
N PRO A 204 -8.63 -8.31 -16.70
CA PRO A 204 -9.22 -9.13 -15.66
C PRO A 204 -8.53 -10.49 -15.48
N GLY A 205 -8.78 -11.10 -14.31
CA GLY A 205 -8.43 -12.49 -14.03
C GLY A 205 -6.95 -12.72 -13.75
N GLN A 206 -6.58 -13.97 -13.58
CA GLN A 206 -5.22 -14.39 -13.23
C GLN A 206 -4.17 -13.84 -14.20
N ALA A 207 -4.42 -13.95 -15.51
CA ALA A 207 -3.49 -13.46 -16.52
C ALA A 207 -3.27 -11.93 -16.46
N GLY A 208 -4.27 -11.17 -15.97
CA GLY A 208 -4.12 -9.74 -15.70
C GLY A 208 -3.15 -9.48 -14.55
N VAL A 209 -3.33 -10.18 -13.43
CA VAL A 209 -2.43 -10.05 -12.28
C VAL A 209 -1.01 -10.47 -12.64
N GLU A 210 -0.82 -11.59 -13.35
CA GLU A 210 0.49 -12.04 -13.82
C GLU A 210 1.18 -10.98 -14.69
N ARG A 211 0.46 -10.33 -15.60
CA ARG A 211 0.99 -9.24 -16.42
C ARG A 211 1.43 -8.05 -15.56
N ALA A 212 0.59 -7.62 -14.62
CA ALA A 212 0.92 -6.51 -13.74
C ALA A 212 2.17 -6.79 -12.89
N VAL A 213 2.29 -8.00 -12.31
CA VAL A 213 3.45 -8.41 -11.51
C VAL A 213 4.73 -8.40 -12.34
N ARG A 214 4.69 -8.96 -13.55
CA ARG A 214 5.85 -8.99 -14.46
C ARG A 214 6.23 -7.59 -14.96
N ALA A 215 5.23 -6.77 -15.31
CA ALA A 215 5.47 -5.39 -15.73
C ALA A 215 6.10 -4.57 -14.60
N ALA A 216 5.63 -4.74 -13.37
CA ALA A 216 6.22 -4.09 -12.19
C ALA A 216 7.69 -4.48 -11.97
N GLY A 217 8.03 -5.76 -12.14
CA GLY A 217 9.42 -6.22 -12.08
C GLY A 217 10.30 -5.61 -13.18
N ASN A 218 9.79 -5.49 -14.40
CA ASN A 218 10.52 -4.90 -15.52
C ASN A 218 10.69 -3.38 -15.37
N ALA A 219 9.67 -2.66 -14.92
CA ALA A 219 9.72 -1.21 -14.71
C ALA A 219 10.75 -0.81 -13.64
N ASN A 220 11.03 -1.72 -12.72
CA ASN A 220 11.94 -1.54 -11.62
C ASN A 220 13.38 -2.03 -11.91
N SER A 221 13.64 -2.48 -13.14
CA SER A 221 14.98 -2.85 -13.60
C SER A 221 15.69 -1.63 -14.20
N PRO A 222 17.02 -1.45 -14.00
CA PRO A 222 17.75 -0.39 -14.67
C PRO A 222 17.64 -0.58 -16.19
N PRO A 223 17.58 0.50 -16.97
CA PRO A 223 17.65 0.38 -18.43
C PRO A 223 18.96 -0.30 -18.82
N VAL A 224 18.85 -1.31 -19.68
CA VAL A 224 19.98 -2.07 -20.24
C VAL A 224 20.78 -1.19 -21.21
#